data_d95baa352d2b15d60a3baf91b0743794
#
_entry.id   d95baa352d2b15d60a3baf91b0743794
#
_cell.length_a   1.000
_cell.length_b   1.000
_cell.length_c   1.000
_cell.angle_alpha   90.00
_cell.angle_beta   90.00
_cell.angle_gamma   90.00
#
_symmetry.space_group_name_H-M   'P 1'
#
loop_
_entity.id
_entity.type
_entity.pdbx_description
1 polymer ?
#
loop_
_entity_poly.entity_id
_entity_poly.type
_entity_poly.pdbx_seq_one_letter_code
_entity_poly.pdbx_strand_id
1 'polypeptide(L)'
;MEEKKTIIWAGFDVGKETFSASLDKITESGKAKITSLPCRDFKRNPEGVTKFFQWADGFVSEKELHIVMETTGCYSQQLTDWLNLSHPEVKVSIENARNIHAFIDSLNLPHKTDKLDAQAIARFGTERQPHPTKRPSKTILTIRELSRERTALIKARVELQNRRDTITSSVVRKINAQTIATLTIQIKKIEKEIKACIVENEEILAEVHIMTTMPGVSFVSAYNILAEIGSLKQYSAKELSAISGLAPRIRQSGSSVHSSFMSRRSSGRLRQILYLDSVAGVPKIPVLQDFQQRLLAKGKKKMMVRCACMRKMLLMLRSMVIHNRAFDENFLKFSQTSFDL
;
A
#
# COMPACT_ATOMS: atom_id res chain seq x y z
N MET A 1 -10.12 -34.23 -18.97
CA MET A 1 -9.57 -32.98 -19.58
C MET A 1 -10.13 -31.81 -18.75
N GLU A 2 -9.33 -31.18 -17.94
CA GLU A 2 -9.75 -29.95 -17.25
C GLU A 2 -9.97 -28.86 -18.31
N GLU A 3 -11.19 -28.34 -18.41
CA GLU A 3 -11.49 -27.18 -19.22
C GLU A 3 -10.59 -26.03 -18.73
N LYS A 4 -9.66 -25.57 -19.55
CA LYS A 4 -8.88 -24.36 -19.28
C LYS A 4 -9.86 -23.20 -19.15
N LYS A 5 -10.21 -22.81 -17.92
CA LYS A 5 -11.01 -21.62 -17.64
C LYS A 5 -10.36 -20.42 -18.32
N THR A 6 -11.06 -19.87 -19.28
CA THR A 6 -10.60 -18.66 -20.00
C THR A 6 -10.79 -17.47 -19.07
N ILE A 7 -9.70 -16.90 -18.56
CA ILE A 7 -9.75 -15.67 -17.78
C ILE A 7 -9.89 -14.48 -18.74
N ILE A 8 -10.88 -13.63 -18.50
CA ILE A 8 -11.04 -12.35 -19.19
C ILE A 8 -10.47 -11.24 -18.32
N TRP A 9 -9.65 -10.40 -18.93
CA TRP A 9 -9.01 -9.29 -18.26
C TRP A 9 -9.73 -7.98 -18.57
N ALA A 10 -10.17 -7.29 -17.51
CA ALA A 10 -10.72 -5.96 -17.62
C ALA A 10 -9.65 -4.93 -17.27
N GLY A 11 -9.26 -4.09 -18.23
CA GLY A 11 -8.36 -2.97 -18.02
C GLY A 11 -9.13 -1.72 -17.64
N PHE A 12 -8.78 -1.10 -16.51
CA PHE A 12 -9.39 0.15 -16.04
C PHE A 12 -8.40 1.29 -16.10
N ASP A 13 -8.72 2.31 -16.87
CA ASP A 13 -8.09 3.62 -16.74
C ASP A 13 -8.94 4.51 -15.81
N VAL A 14 -8.36 4.94 -14.69
CA VAL A 14 -9.11 5.53 -13.56
C VAL A 14 -8.84 7.01 -13.42
N GLY A 15 -9.82 7.81 -13.82
CA GLY A 15 -9.84 9.26 -13.62
C GLY A 15 -10.47 9.71 -12.30
N LYS A 16 -10.60 11.04 -12.13
CA LYS A 16 -11.21 11.66 -10.95
C LYS A 16 -12.70 11.38 -10.84
N GLU A 17 -13.45 11.50 -11.93
CA GLU A 17 -14.92 11.43 -11.97
C GLU A 17 -15.44 10.18 -12.68
N THR A 18 -14.65 9.65 -13.60
CA THR A 18 -14.98 8.50 -14.44
C THR A 18 -13.85 7.48 -14.43
N PHE A 19 -14.16 6.29 -14.90
CA PHE A 19 -13.18 5.30 -15.33
C PHE A 19 -13.60 4.71 -16.67
N SER A 20 -12.62 4.50 -17.55
CA SER A 20 -12.78 3.77 -18.80
C SER A 20 -12.46 2.29 -18.57
N ALA A 21 -13.33 1.38 -19.00
CA ALA A 21 -13.11 -0.04 -18.85
C ALA A 21 -13.12 -0.76 -20.21
N SER A 22 -12.16 -1.65 -20.42
CA SER A 22 -12.07 -2.47 -21.62
C SER A 22 -11.86 -3.94 -21.26
N LEU A 23 -12.33 -4.85 -22.09
CA LEU A 23 -12.20 -6.31 -21.89
C LEU A 23 -11.29 -6.94 -22.94
N ASP A 24 -10.38 -7.80 -22.53
CA ASP A 24 -9.49 -8.55 -23.41
C ASP A 24 -9.36 -10.02 -22.98
N LYS A 25 -9.21 -10.91 -23.97
CA LYS A 25 -8.97 -12.35 -23.75
C LYS A 25 -8.10 -12.93 -24.85
N ILE A 26 -7.41 -14.02 -24.55
CA ILE A 26 -6.77 -14.84 -25.55
C ILE A 26 -7.82 -15.83 -26.07
N THR A 27 -8.07 -15.81 -27.38
CA THR A 27 -8.94 -16.78 -28.06
C THR A 27 -8.08 -17.81 -28.81
N GLU A 28 -8.68 -18.92 -29.24
CA GLU A 28 -8.00 -19.91 -30.06
C GLU A 28 -7.47 -19.31 -31.38
N SER A 29 -8.16 -18.33 -31.93
CA SER A 29 -7.72 -17.55 -33.10
C SER A 29 -6.61 -16.53 -32.82
N GLY A 30 -6.13 -16.45 -31.55
CA GLY A 30 -5.08 -15.52 -31.13
C GLY A 30 -5.60 -14.25 -30.46
N LYS A 31 -4.81 -13.17 -30.50
CA LYS A 31 -5.14 -11.89 -29.86
C LYS A 31 -5.87 -10.96 -30.81
N ALA A 32 -6.98 -10.40 -30.37
CA ALA A 32 -7.67 -9.33 -31.11
C ALA A 32 -6.80 -8.07 -31.25
N LYS A 33 -7.07 -7.25 -32.28
CA LYS A 33 -6.43 -5.93 -32.38
C LYS A 33 -6.87 -5.06 -31.19
N ILE A 34 -5.91 -4.37 -30.53
CA ILE A 34 -6.19 -3.59 -29.31
C ILE A 34 -7.32 -2.58 -29.53
N THR A 35 -7.27 -1.84 -30.61
CA THR A 35 -8.28 -0.82 -30.97
C THR A 35 -9.69 -1.36 -31.22
N SER A 36 -9.86 -2.69 -31.37
CA SER A 36 -11.14 -3.36 -31.56
C SER A 36 -11.71 -3.95 -30.27
N LEU A 37 -10.99 -3.85 -29.14
CA LEU A 37 -11.48 -4.36 -27.86
C LEU A 37 -12.69 -3.55 -27.39
N PRO A 38 -13.73 -4.19 -26.84
CA PRO A 38 -14.88 -3.49 -26.27
C PRO A 38 -14.42 -2.56 -25.15
N CYS A 39 -14.90 -1.31 -25.18
CA CYS A 39 -14.55 -0.30 -24.19
C CYS A 39 -15.73 0.61 -23.91
N ARG A 40 -15.92 0.97 -22.63
CA ARG A 40 -17.00 1.86 -22.18
C ARG A 40 -16.57 2.67 -20.97
N ASP A 41 -17.12 3.89 -20.86
CA ASP A 41 -16.90 4.80 -19.74
C ASP A 41 -17.99 4.66 -18.69
N PHE A 42 -17.59 4.74 -17.43
CA PHE A 42 -18.44 4.64 -16.26
C PHE A 42 -18.13 5.74 -15.26
N LYS A 43 -19.13 6.18 -14.49
CA LYS A 43 -18.90 7.09 -13.35
C LYS A 43 -18.09 6.38 -12.28
N ARG A 44 -17.11 7.05 -11.70
CA ARG A 44 -16.32 6.52 -10.59
C ARG A 44 -17.07 6.68 -9.27
N ASN A 45 -18.11 5.89 -9.10
CA ASN A 45 -18.94 5.77 -7.89
C ASN A 45 -19.52 4.33 -7.82
N PRO A 46 -20.14 3.92 -6.71
CA PRO A 46 -20.72 2.58 -6.56
C PRO A 46 -21.73 2.23 -7.67
N GLU A 47 -22.55 3.18 -8.12
CA GLU A 47 -23.52 2.96 -9.21
C GLU A 47 -22.82 2.66 -10.54
N GLY A 48 -21.69 3.35 -10.83
CA GLY A 48 -20.91 3.10 -12.03
C GLY A 48 -20.23 1.73 -11.99
N VAL A 49 -19.81 1.25 -10.82
CA VAL A 49 -19.32 -0.13 -10.65
C VAL A 49 -20.42 -1.13 -10.99
N THR A 50 -21.65 -0.94 -10.47
CA THR A 50 -22.78 -1.81 -10.81
C THR A 50 -23.05 -1.82 -12.32
N LYS A 51 -23.04 -0.64 -12.98
CA LYS A 51 -23.23 -0.52 -14.44
C LYS A 51 -22.11 -1.20 -15.24
N PHE A 52 -20.88 -1.17 -14.72
CA PHE A 52 -19.77 -1.92 -15.34
C PHE A 52 -20.05 -3.42 -15.32
N PHE A 53 -20.47 -4.00 -14.19
CA PHE A 53 -20.77 -5.43 -14.12
C PHE A 53 -21.96 -5.83 -15.00
N GLN A 54 -23.01 -5.02 -15.04
CA GLN A 54 -24.14 -5.24 -15.97
C GLN A 54 -23.69 -5.25 -17.44
N TRP A 55 -22.73 -4.40 -17.79
CA TRP A 55 -22.17 -4.40 -19.14
C TRP A 55 -21.24 -5.59 -19.37
N ALA A 56 -20.40 -5.94 -18.40
CA ALA A 56 -19.45 -7.04 -18.51
C ALA A 56 -20.11 -8.41 -18.55
N ASP A 57 -21.29 -8.58 -17.89
CA ASP A 57 -22.08 -9.82 -17.84
C ASP A 57 -22.45 -10.33 -19.25
N GLY A 58 -22.61 -9.43 -20.23
CA GLY A 58 -22.79 -9.79 -21.64
C GLY A 58 -21.56 -10.45 -22.29
N PHE A 59 -20.39 -10.47 -21.63
CA PHE A 59 -19.13 -11.00 -22.16
C PHE A 59 -18.54 -12.13 -21.31
N VAL A 60 -18.75 -12.10 -19.98
CA VAL A 60 -18.04 -12.96 -19.02
C VAL A 60 -18.76 -13.03 -17.67
N SER A 61 -18.66 -14.18 -16.98
CA SER A 61 -19.08 -14.29 -15.58
C SER A 61 -18.08 -13.58 -14.63
N GLU A 62 -18.57 -13.08 -13.49
CA GLU A 62 -17.72 -12.41 -12.49
C GLU A 62 -16.55 -13.30 -12.01
N LYS A 63 -16.75 -14.62 -11.91
CA LYS A 63 -15.74 -15.58 -11.46
C LYS A 63 -14.55 -15.74 -12.43
N GLU A 64 -14.76 -15.39 -13.69
CA GLU A 64 -13.76 -15.49 -14.75
C GLU A 64 -13.13 -14.12 -15.06
N LEU A 65 -13.67 -13.06 -14.45
CA LEU A 65 -13.21 -11.69 -14.62
C LEU A 65 -12.04 -11.37 -13.69
N HIS A 66 -10.99 -10.80 -14.26
CA HIS A 66 -9.86 -10.25 -13.51
C HIS A 66 -9.63 -8.80 -13.93
N ILE A 67 -9.78 -7.89 -12.99
CA ILE A 67 -9.60 -6.46 -13.24
C ILE A 67 -8.15 -6.07 -13.01
N VAL A 68 -7.57 -5.29 -13.93
CA VAL A 68 -6.25 -4.69 -13.79
C VAL A 68 -6.35 -3.18 -13.98
N MET A 69 -5.68 -2.42 -13.12
CA MET A 69 -5.63 -0.96 -13.20
C MET A 69 -4.28 -0.44 -12.72
N GLU A 70 -3.93 0.78 -13.14
CA GLU A 70 -2.75 1.43 -12.62
C GLU A 70 -2.98 2.09 -11.27
N THR A 71 -1.88 2.32 -10.53
CA THR A 71 -1.90 3.07 -9.27
C THR A 71 -2.08 4.56 -9.54
N THR A 72 -3.30 5.07 -9.45
CA THR A 72 -3.66 6.50 -9.56
C THR A 72 -3.97 7.14 -8.20
N GLY A 73 -3.20 6.78 -7.18
CA GLY A 73 -3.33 7.33 -5.84
C GLY A 73 -4.63 6.97 -5.14
N CYS A 74 -5.39 7.97 -4.66
CA CYS A 74 -6.63 7.73 -3.91
C CYS A 74 -7.77 7.21 -4.80
N TYR A 75 -7.76 7.47 -6.10
CA TYR A 75 -8.87 7.12 -7.00
C TYR A 75 -8.93 5.62 -7.29
N SER A 76 -7.80 5.02 -7.66
CA SER A 76 -7.72 3.57 -7.85
C SER A 76 -7.96 2.81 -6.54
N GLN A 77 -7.47 3.35 -5.41
CA GLN A 77 -7.71 2.78 -4.10
C GLN A 77 -9.21 2.73 -3.76
N GLN A 78 -9.91 3.86 -3.89
CA GLN A 78 -11.34 3.95 -3.59
C GLN A 78 -12.17 3.04 -4.51
N LEU A 79 -11.86 3.00 -5.81
CA LEU A 79 -12.53 2.11 -6.75
C LEU A 79 -12.30 0.64 -6.37
N THR A 80 -11.08 0.28 -5.99
CA THR A 80 -10.77 -1.07 -5.51
C THR A 80 -11.53 -1.42 -4.23
N ASP A 81 -11.66 -0.47 -3.31
CA ASP A 81 -12.40 -0.68 -2.07
C ASP A 81 -13.89 -0.96 -2.36
N TRP A 82 -14.51 -0.22 -3.27
CA TRP A 82 -15.88 -0.50 -3.72
C TRP A 82 -16.04 -1.86 -4.42
N LEU A 83 -15.10 -2.20 -5.33
CA LEU A 83 -15.06 -3.51 -5.98
C LEU A 83 -14.95 -4.64 -4.95
N ASN A 84 -14.09 -4.51 -3.97
CA ASN A 84 -13.90 -5.51 -2.93
C ASN A 84 -15.12 -5.68 -2.01
N LEU A 85 -15.87 -4.62 -1.78
CA LEU A 85 -17.06 -4.64 -0.93
C LEU A 85 -18.28 -5.20 -1.65
N SER A 86 -18.48 -4.86 -2.93
CA SER A 86 -19.69 -5.24 -3.69
C SER A 86 -19.50 -6.52 -4.50
N HIS A 87 -18.27 -6.84 -4.94
CA HIS A 87 -17.95 -7.99 -5.79
C HIS A 87 -16.71 -8.75 -5.25
N PRO A 88 -16.82 -9.44 -4.09
CA PRO A 88 -15.69 -10.08 -3.43
C PRO A 88 -15.06 -11.24 -4.23
N GLU A 89 -15.77 -11.82 -5.18
CA GLU A 89 -15.27 -12.92 -6.04
C GLU A 89 -14.33 -12.43 -7.15
N VAL A 90 -14.42 -11.15 -7.53
CA VAL A 90 -13.64 -10.58 -8.64
C VAL A 90 -12.21 -10.32 -8.21
N LYS A 91 -11.26 -10.81 -8.96
CA LYS A 91 -9.83 -10.55 -8.72
C LYS A 91 -9.46 -9.17 -9.24
N VAL A 92 -8.73 -8.40 -8.43
CA VAL A 92 -8.26 -7.05 -8.78
C VAL A 92 -6.76 -6.97 -8.62
N SER A 93 -6.06 -6.55 -9.68
CA SER A 93 -4.62 -6.26 -9.68
C SER A 93 -4.38 -4.77 -9.83
N ILE A 94 -3.73 -4.15 -8.85
CA ILE A 94 -3.26 -2.77 -8.94
C ILE A 94 -1.79 -2.79 -9.32
N GLU A 95 -1.47 -2.30 -10.50
CA GLU A 95 -0.12 -2.29 -11.02
C GLU A 95 0.54 -0.92 -10.92
N ASN A 96 1.86 -0.92 -10.89
CA ASN A 96 2.61 0.32 -10.88
C ASN A 96 2.46 1.05 -12.22
N ALA A 97 2.08 2.33 -12.19
CA ALA A 97 1.91 3.17 -13.36
C ALA A 97 3.09 3.08 -14.35
N ARG A 98 4.34 3.03 -13.85
CA ARG A 98 5.52 2.88 -14.72
C ARG A 98 5.53 1.57 -15.51
N ASN A 99 5.04 0.47 -14.95
CA ASN A 99 4.97 -0.81 -15.65
C ASN A 99 3.92 -0.76 -16.75
N ILE A 100 2.76 -0.17 -16.43
CA ILE A 100 1.66 0.05 -17.38
C ILE A 100 2.13 0.99 -18.52
N HIS A 101 2.68 2.16 -18.19
CA HIS A 101 3.16 3.11 -19.19
C HIS A 101 4.25 2.51 -20.09
N ALA A 102 5.25 1.83 -19.51
CA ALA A 102 6.28 1.17 -20.31
C ALA A 102 5.72 0.10 -21.26
N PHE A 103 4.64 -0.58 -20.85
CA PHE A 103 3.94 -1.53 -21.71
C PHE A 103 3.17 -0.79 -22.83
N ILE A 104 2.41 0.25 -22.49
CA ILE A 104 1.68 1.07 -23.47
C ILE A 104 2.63 1.68 -24.49
N ASP A 105 3.76 2.24 -24.05
CA ASP A 105 4.79 2.79 -24.91
C ASP A 105 5.35 1.73 -25.89
N SER A 106 5.49 0.47 -25.44
CA SER A 106 5.97 -0.63 -26.29
C SER A 106 4.98 -1.04 -27.39
N LEU A 107 3.71 -0.67 -27.27
CA LEU A 107 2.68 -0.97 -28.28
C LEU A 107 2.71 0.00 -29.47
N ASN A 108 3.44 1.12 -29.39
CA ASN A 108 3.54 2.14 -30.43
C ASN A 108 2.18 2.59 -30.97
N LEU A 109 1.21 2.84 -30.05
CA LEU A 109 -0.14 3.28 -30.43
C LEU A 109 -0.10 4.71 -31.02
N PRO A 110 -0.85 4.99 -32.10
CA PRO A 110 -0.76 6.27 -32.82
C PRO A 110 -1.33 7.46 -32.06
N HIS A 111 -2.21 7.23 -31.07
CA HIS A 111 -2.88 8.26 -30.30
C HIS A 111 -2.93 7.86 -28.82
N LYS A 112 -3.06 8.87 -27.94
CA LYS A 112 -3.31 8.68 -26.49
C LYS A 112 -4.72 9.16 -26.18
N THR A 113 -5.57 8.25 -25.67
CA THR A 113 -6.92 8.52 -25.18
C THR A 113 -7.23 7.55 -24.05
N ASP A 114 -8.08 7.95 -23.08
CA ASP A 114 -8.49 7.11 -21.96
C ASP A 114 -9.02 5.75 -22.43
N LYS A 115 -9.73 5.73 -23.56
CA LYS A 115 -10.22 4.50 -24.20
C LYS A 115 -9.08 3.58 -24.66
N LEU A 116 -8.06 4.11 -25.32
CA LEU A 116 -6.89 3.32 -25.76
C LEU A 116 -6.05 2.89 -24.58
N ASP A 117 -5.93 3.72 -23.55
CA ASP A 117 -5.22 3.39 -22.33
C ASP A 117 -5.94 2.23 -21.60
N ALA A 118 -7.27 2.26 -21.46
CA ALA A 118 -8.04 1.14 -20.90
C ALA A 118 -7.89 -0.17 -21.72
N GLN A 119 -7.92 -0.07 -23.06
CA GLN A 119 -7.71 -1.21 -23.94
C GLN A 119 -6.28 -1.79 -23.81
N ALA A 120 -5.27 -0.92 -23.72
CA ALA A 120 -3.90 -1.34 -23.51
C ALA A 120 -3.66 -1.94 -22.11
N ILE A 121 -4.34 -1.42 -21.08
CA ILE A 121 -4.32 -1.98 -19.73
C ILE A 121 -4.97 -3.37 -19.72
N ALA A 122 -6.09 -3.59 -20.43
CA ALA A 122 -6.69 -4.92 -20.57
C ALA A 122 -5.72 -5.90 -21.23
N ARG A 123 -5.04 -5.49 -22.32
CA ARG A 123 -4.00 -6.26 -22.99
C ARG A 123 -2.81 -6.56 -22.08
N PHE A 124 -2.39 -5.60 -21.26
CA PHE A 124 -1.37 -5.84 -20.24
C PHE A 124 -1.80 -6.97 -19.29
N GLY A 125 -3.05 -6.96 -18.81
CA GLY A 125 -3.60 -8.03 -18.00
C GLY A 125 -3.50 -9.39 -18.66
N THR A 126 -3.94 -9.48 -19.90
CA THR A 126 -3.93 -10.71 -20.72
C THR A 126 -2.50 -11.25 -20.94
N GLU A 127 -1.53 -10.37 -21.22
CA GLU A 127 -0.15 -10.78 -21.53
C GLU A 127 0.73 -11.00 -20.30
N ARG A 128 0.56 -10.18 -19.27
CA ARG A 128 1.42 -10.20 -18.07
C ARG A 128 0.83 -10.99 -16.92
N GLN A 129 -0.47 -11.23 -16.91
CA GLN A 129 -1.20 -11.98 -15.89
C GLN A 129 -0.80 -11.58 -14.46
N PRO A 130 -0.92 -10.27 -14.10
CA PRO A 130 -0.46 -9.79 -12.81
C PRO A 130 -1.21 -10.47 -11.67
N HIS A 131 -0.49 -10.76 -10.57
CA HIS A 131 -1.11 -11.37 -9.40
C HIS A 131 -2.15 -10.44 -8.75
N PRO A 132 -3.26 -10.98 -8.23
CA PRO A 132 -4.24 -10.20 -7.50
C PRO A 132 -3.62 -9.44 -6.33
N THR A 133 -3.96 -8.17 -6.20
CA THR A 133 -3.57 -7.36 -5.05
C THR A 133 -4.28 -7.87 -3.80
N LYS A 134 -3.54 -8.03 -2.71
CA LYS A 134 -4.07 -8.50 -1.44
C LYS A 134 -5.10 -7.52 -0.89
N ARG A 135 -6.25 -8.04 -0.48
CA ARG A 135 -7.40 -7.24 -0.02
C ARG A 135 -7.30 -6.98 1.47
N PRO A 136 -7.33 -5.72 1.91
CA PRO A 136 -7.53 -5.43 3.32
C PRO A 136 -8.96 -5.77 3.75
N SER A 137 -9.15 -6.20 5.00
CA SER A 137 -10.49 -6.34 5.57
C SER A 137 -11.20 -4.98 5.68
N LYS A 138 -12.54 -5.00 5.78
CA LYS A 138 -13.33 -3.78 5.99
C LYS A 138 -12.85 -2.99 7.21
N THR A 139 -12.53 -3.68 8.30
CA THR A 139 -11.99 -3.06 9.52
C THR A 139 -10.66 -2.35 9.25
N ILE A 140 -9.75 -2.97 8.50
CA ILE A 140 -8.47 -2.33 8.11
C ILE A 140 -8.71 -1.10 7.24
N LEU A 141 -9.67 -1.13 6.34
CA LEU A 141 -10.04 0.04 5.52
C LEU A 141 -10.54 1.19 6.40
N THR A 142 -11.43 0.91 7.34
CA THR A 142 -11.95 1.90 8.29
C THR A 142 -10.80 2.48 9.15
N ILE A 143 -9.94 1.64 9.71
CA ILE A 143 -8.76 2.10 10.48
C ILE A 143 -7.84 2.97 9.59
N ARG A 144 -7.67 2.63 8.32
CA ARG A 144 -6.88 3.40 7.35
C ARG A 144 -7.45 4.80 7.14
N GLU A 145 -8.74 4.93 6.93
CA GLU A 145 -9.42 6.23 6.76
C GLU A 145 -9.31 7.08 8.02
N LEU A 146 -9.65 6.52 9.17
CA LEU A 146 -9.53 7.18 10.47
C LEU A 146 -8.09 7.63 10.76
N SER A 147 -7.10 6.79 10.47
CA SER A 147 -5.67 7.12 10.64
C SER A 147 -5.22 8.26 9.74
N ARG A 148 -5.70 8.29 8.49
CA ARG A 148 -5.39 9.37 7.55
C ARG A 148 -6.00 10.68 7.99
N GLU A 149 -7.26 10.66 8.41
CA GLU A 149 -7.95 11.83 8.95
C GLU A 149 -7.26 12.34 10.22
N ARG A 150 -6.95 11.43 11.19
CA ARG A 150 -6.17 11.79 12.37
C ARG A 150 -4.87 12.53 12.01
N THR A 151 -4.15 12.04 11.00
CA THR A 151 -2.88 12.64 10.55
C THR A 151 -3.11 14.04 9.97
N ALA A 152 -4.18 14.23 9.18
CA ALA A 152 -4.55 15.52 8.61
C ALA A 152 -4.89 16.55 9.71
N LEU A 153 -5.70 16.15 10.70
CA LEU A 153 -6.07 17.01 11.83
C LEU A 153 -4.87 17.37 12.71
N ILE A 154 -3.95 16.42 12.95
CA ILE A 154 -2.69 16.72 13.68
C ILE A 154 -1.87 17.74 12.91
N LYS A 155 -1.73 17.58 11.58
CA LYS A 155 -0.98 18.54 10.75
C LYS A 155 -1.59 19.93 10.81
N ALA A 156 -2.90 20.04 10.66
CA ALA A 156 -3.62 21.32 10.77
C ALA A 156 -3.45 21.95 12.16
N ARG A 157 -3.54 21.18 13.23
CA ARG A 157 -3.33 21.67 14.59
C ARG A 157 -1.92 22.19 14.79
N VAL A 158 -0.89 21.47 14.34
CA VAL A 158 0.52 21.88 14.44
C VAL A 158 0.75 23.17 13.64
N GLU A 159 0.17 23.31 12.46
CA GLU A 159 0.26 24.53 11.66
C GLU A 159 -0.32 25.75 12.41
N LEU A 160 -1.51 25.60 13.01
CA LEU A 160 -2.12 26.66 13.82
C LEU A 160 -1.31 26.97 15.09
N GLN A 161 -0.72 25.96 15.73
CA GLN A 161 0.18 26.15 16.88
C GLN A 161 1.42 26.95 16.51
N ASN A 162 2.07 26.62 15.39
CA ASN A 162 3.26 27.33 14.91
C ASN A 162 2.97 28.79 14.52
N ARG A 163 1.75 29.08 14.07
CA ARG A 163 1.32 30.47 13.77
C ARG A 163 0.99 31.28 15.00
N ARG A 164 0.77 30.64 16.15
CA ARG A 164 0.29 31.30 17.38
C ARG A 164 1.18 32.48 17.82
N ASP A 165 2.49 32.30 17.71
CA ASP A 165 3.47 33.27 18.21
C ASP A 165 3.60 34.52 17.30
N THR A 166 3.09 34.43 16.07
CA THR A 166 3.08 35.55 15.10
C THR A 166 1.77 36.36 15.13
N ILE A 167 0.75 35.89 15.88
CA ILE A 167 -0.56 36.56 15.96
C ILE A 167 -0.49 37.71 16.97
N THR A 168 -0.71 38.95 16.50
CA THR A 168 -0.74 40.15 17.34
C THR A 168 -2.14 40.47 17.86
N SER A 169 -3.18 40.28 17.03
CA SER A 169 -4.57 40.57 17.39
C SER A 169 -5.11 39.60 18.45
N SER A 170 -5.65 40.16 19.54
CA SER A 170 -6.26 39.37 20.64
C SER A 170 -7.48 38.54 20.16
N VAL A 171 -8.28 39.10 19.24
CA VAL A 171 -9.45 38.42 18.66
C VAL A 171 -9.00 37.21 17.83
N VAL A 172 -8.02 37.38 16.95
CA VAL A 172 -7.47 36.31 16.13
C VAL A 172 -6.82 35.22 16.98
N ARG A 173 -6.12 35.61 18.06
CA ARG A 173 -5.50 34.70 19.02
C ARG A 173 -6.55 33.83 19.71
N LYS A 174 -7.69 34.40 20.11
CA LYS A 174 -8.81 33.69 20.73
C LYS A 174 -9.43 32.67 19.76
N ILE A 175 -9.70 33.08 18.52
CA ILE A 175 -10.23 32.17 17.46
C ILE A 175 -9.25 31.04 17.18
N ASN A 176 -7.95 31.33 17.05
CA ASN A 176 -6.92 30.30 16.84
C ASN A 176 -6.88 29.28 17.98
N ALA A 177 -6.94 29.74 19.24
CA ALA A 177 -6.96 28.86 20.43
C ALA A 177 -8.22 27.96 20.44
N GLN A 178 -9.39 28.49 20.10
CA GLN A 178 -10.64 27.71 20.01
C GLN A 178 -10.54 26.65 18.92
N THR A 179 -10.01 26.98 17.74
CA THR A 179 -9.82 26.03 16.65
C THR A 179 -8.85 24.90 17.05
N ILE A 180 -7.73 25.21 17.71
CA ILE A 180 -6.79 24.22 18.23
C ILE A 180 -7.46 23.30 19.25
N ALA A 181 -8.31 23.83 20.14
CA ALA A 181 -9.07 23.04 21.11
C ALA A 181 -10.03 22.08 20.41
N THR A 182 -10.79 22.57 19.43
CA THR A 182 -11.70 21.74 18.61
C THR A 182 -10.99 20.61 17.90
N LEU A 183 -9.88 20.92 17.22
CA LEU A 183 -9.06 19.88 16.54
C LEU A 183 -8.54 18.85 17.53
N THR A 184 -8.16 19.27 18.74
CA THR A 184 -7.69 18.34 19.77
C THR A 184 -8.80 17.38 20.23
N ILE A 185 -10.03 17.86 20.37
CA ILE A 185 -11.20 17.02 20.69
C ILE A 185 -11.49 16.03 19.57
N GLN A 186 -11.46 16.48 18.30
CA GLN A 186 -11.69 15.62 17.14
C GLN A 186 -10.62 14.53 17.01
N ILE A 187 -9.35 14.86 17.23
CA ILE A 187 -8.25 13.89 17.24
C ILE A 187 -8.51 12.80 18.30
N LYS A 188 -8.87 13.18 19.53
CA LYS A 188 -9.19 12.22 20.60
C LYS A 188 -10.39 11.34 20.25
N LYS A 189 -11.42 11.90 19.60
CA LYS A 189 -12.57 11.12 19.14
C LYS A 189 -12.16 10.07 18.14
N ILE A 190 -11.37 10.45 17.12
CA ILE A 190 -10.84 9.49 16.11
C ILE A 190 -9.98 8.41 16.77
N GLU A 191 -9.12 8.76 17.73
CA GLU A 191 -8.30 7.79 18.46
C GLU A 191 -9.15 6.77 19.23
N LYS A 192 -10.29 7.22 19.80
CA LYS A 192 -11.26 6.33 20.46
C LYS A 192 -11.90 5.37 19.46
N GLU A 193 -12.33 5.86 18.31
CA GLU A 193 -12.94 5.04 17.25
C GLU A 193 -11.94 4.01 16.69
N ILE A 194 -10.68 4.40 16.44
CA ILE A 194 -9.63 3.46 16.02
C ILE A 194 -9.45 2.35 17.05
N LYS A 195 -9.41 2.71 18.34
CA LYS A 195 -9.27 1.73 19.43
C LYS A 195 -10.46 0.79 19.46
N ALA A 196 -11.69 1.29 19.30
CA ALA A 196 -12.90 0.47 19.25
C ALA A 196 -12.85 -0.54 18.10
N CYS A 197 -12.55 -0.07 16.87
CA CYS A 197 -12.41 -0.94 15.71
C CYS A 197 -11.36 -2.05 15.89
N ILE A 198 -10.27 -1.76 16.62
CA ILE A 198 -9.22 -2.76 16.89
C ILE A 198 -9.71 -3.78 17.93
N VAL A 199 -10.36 -3.33 19.02
CA VAL A 199 -10.85 -4.21 20.10
C VAL A 199 -11.97 -5.14 19.62
N GLU A 200 -12.82 -4.67 18.71
CA GLU A 200 -13.91 -5.47 18.11
C GLU A 200 -13.42 -6.58 17.18
N ASN A 201 -12.14 -6.56 16.77
CA ASN A 201 -11.57 -7.56 15.88
C ASN A 201 -10.39 -8.27 16.54
N GLU A 202 -10.63 -9.50 17.02
CA GLU A 202 -9.65 -10.29 17.76
C GLU A 202 -8.33 -10.50 17.02
N GLU A 203 -8.37 -10.73 15.71
CA GLU A 203 -7.16 -10.95 14.91
C GLU A 203 -6.30 -9.68 14.83
N ILE A 204 -6.93 -8.52 14.59
CA ILE A 204 -6.24 -7.23 14.54
C ILE A 204 -5.71 -6.87 15.93
N LEU A 205 -6.50 -7.09 16.99
CA LEU A 205 -6.10 -6.84 18.37
C LEU A 205 -4.86 -7.67 18.74
N ALA A 206 -4.86 -8.96 18.40
CA ALA A 206 -3.73 -9.86 18.65
C ALA A 206 -2.46 -9.39 17.91
N GLU A 207 -2.58 -9.02 16.62
CA GLU A 207 -1.44 -8.51 15.86
C GLU A 207 -0.89 -7.21 16.44
N VAL A 208 -1.76 -6.26 16.78
CA VAL A 208 -1.37 -4.99 17.41
C VAL A 208 -0.68 -5.25 18.75
N HIS A 209 -1.25 -6.11 19.59
CA HIS A 209 -0.66 -6.46 20.88
C HIS A 209 0.74 -7.05 20.72
N ILE A 210 0.93 -8.03 19.83
CA ILE A 210 2.23 -8.64 19.56
C ILE A 210 3.23 -7.59 19.08
N MET A 211 2.85 -6.74 18.11
CA MET A 211 3.73 -5.71 17.56
C MET A 211 4.19 -4.71 18.62
N THR A 212 3.30 -4.33 19.55
CA THR A 212 3.61 -3.37 20.62
C THR A 212 4.57 -3.90 21.69
N THR A 213 4.81 -5.21 21.74
CA THR A 213 5.84 -5.78 22.63
C THR A 213 7.25 -5.47 22.16
N MET A 214 7.45 -5.14 20.86
CA MET A 214 8.77 -4.77 20.33
C MET A 214 9.17 -3.37 20.80
N PRO A 215 10.37 -3.19 21.42
CA PRO A 215 10.86 -1.87 21.79
C PRO A 215 10.88 -0.91 20.61
N GLY A 216 10.32 0.28 20.81
CA GLY A 216 10.22 1.33 19.80
C GLY A 216 8.93 1.30 18.95
N VAL A 217 8.11 0.26 19.05
CA VAL A 217 6.83 0.17 18.37
C VAL A 217 5.70 0.53 19.34
N SER A 218 5.03 1.64 19.08
CA SER A 218 3.88 2.08 19.88
C SER A 218 2.58 1.49 19.34
N PHE A 219 1.50 1.56 20.12
CA PHE A 219 0.15 1.23 19.64
C PHE A 219 -0.21 2.01 18.36
N VAL A 220 0.16 3.30 18.31
CA VAL A 220 -0.06 4.15 17.14
C VAL A 220 0.74 3.64 15.94
N SER A 221 2.00 3.25 16.12
CA SER A 221 2.82 2.66 15.04
C SER A 221 2.22 1.35 14.54
N ALA A 222 1.85 0.45 15.45
CA ALA A 222 1.32 -0.87 15.13
C ALA A 222 0.06 -0.78 14.25
N TYR A 223 -0.97 -0.05 14.68
CA TYR A 223 -2.18 0.06 13.87
C TYR A 223 -1.97 0.83 12.57
N ASN A 224 -1.04 1.79 12.52
CA ASN A 224 -0.73 2.49 11.28
C ASN A 224 0.00 1.59 10.28
N ILE A 225 0.87 0.69 10.71
CA ILE A 225 1.48 -0.33 9.84
C ILE A 225 0.37 -1.19 9.23
N LEU A 226 -0.55 -1.71 10.06
CA LEU A 226 -1.69 -2.51 9.58
C LEU A 226 -2.62 -1.71 8.64
N ALA A 227 -2.87 -0.44 8.94
CA ALA A 227 -3.65 0.45 8.10
C ALA A 227 -3.04 0.63 6.70
N GLU A 228 -1.72 0.74 6.59
CA GLU A 228 -1.05 0.97 5.30
C GLU A 228 -0.90 -0.30 4.46
N ILE A 229 -0.62 -1.44 5.06
CA ILE A 229 -0.30 -2.68 4.32
C ILE A 229 -1.21 -3.88 4.64
N GLY A 230 -2.10 -3.77 5.61
CA GLY A 230 -2.91 -4.90 6.10
C GLY A 230 -2.11 -5.82 7.03
N SER A 231 -2.63 -7.03 7.29
CA SER A 231 -1.97 -8.02 8.14
C SER A 231 -0.61 -8.43 7.60
N LEU A 232 0.41 -8.47 8.48
CA LEU A 232 1.76 -8.90 8.13
C LEU A 232 1.84 -10.39 7.75
N LYS A 233 0.86 -11.20 8.18
CA LYS A 233 0.76 -12.64 7.84
C LYS A 233 0.61 -12.89 6.35
N GLN A 234 0.01 -11.95 5.64
CA GLN A 234 -0.32 -12.08 4.21
C GLN A 234 0.90 -12.03 3.29
N TYR A 235 2.06 -11.58 3.77
CA TYR A 235 3.23 -11.29 2.93
C TYR A 235 4.38 -12.22 3.23
N SER A 236 5.12 -12.65 2.20
CA SER A 236 6.47 -13.18 2.35
C SER A 236 7.44 -12.08 2.78
N ALA A 237 8.60 -12.43 3.30
CA ALA A 237 9.65 -11.47 3.67
C ALA A 237 10.10 -10.60 2.47
N LYS A 238 10.14 -11.21 1.27
CA LYS A 238 10.52 -10.54 0.02
C LYS A 238 9.46 -9.53 -0.41
N GLU A 239 8.19 -9.93 -0.43
CA GLU A 239 7.06 -9.05 -0.76
C GLU A 239 6.98 -7.87 0.22
N LEU A 240 7.08 -8.12 1.53
CA LEU A 240 7.00 -7.09 2.55
C LEU A 240 8.14 -6.06 2.42
N SER A 241 9.36 -6.52 2.12
CA SER A 241 10.50 -5.65 1.84
C SER A 241 10.28 -4.80 0.56
N ALA A 242 9.63 -5.35 -0.45
CA ALA A 242 9.33 -4.65 -1.70
C ALA A 242 8.23 -3.59 -1.50
N ILE A 243 7.11 -3.96 -0.85
CA ILE A 243 5.96 -3.08 -0.57
C ILE A 243 6.37 -1.92 0.33
N SER A 244 7.21 -2.17 1.35
CA SER A 244 7.73 -1.11 2.22
C SER A 244 8.72 -0.17 1.53
N GLY A 245 9.23 -0.55 0.34
CA GLY A 245 10.26 0.19 -0.39
C GLY A 245 11.61 0.19 0.31
N LEU A 246 11.83 -0.78 1.20
CA LEU A 246 13.08 -0.95 1.94
C LEU A 246 14.03 -1.96 1.26
N ALA A 247 13.60 -2.60 0.16
CA ALA A 247 14.49 -3.41 -0.67
C ALA A 247 15.40 -2.49 -1.51
N PRO A 248 16.73 -2.67 -1.45
CA PRO A 248 17.65 -1.92 -2.29
C PRO A 248 17.44 -2.30 -3.76
N ARG A 249 17.42 -1.33 -4.65
CA ARG A 249 17.51 -1.54 -6.10
C ARG A 249 18.95 -1.32 -6.54
N ILE A 250 19.49 -2.34 -7.14
CA ILE A 250 20.83 -2.29 -7.73
C ILE A 250 20.67 -1.84 -9.19
N ARG A 251 21.42 -0.84 -9.59
CA ARG A 251 21.60 -0.45 -10.99
C ARG A 251 23.05 -0.72 -11.34
N GLN A 252 23.23 -1.71 -12.18
CA GLN A 252 24.54 -2.05 -12.76
C GLN A 252 24.42 -1.85 -14.26
N SER A 253 25.33 -1.10 -14.84
CA SER A 253 25.46 -0.91 -16.27
C SER A 253 26.96 -0.96 -16.61
N GLY A 254 27.38 -2.05 -17.22
CA GLY A 254 28.80 -2.29 -17.52
C GLY A 254 29.69 -2.29 -16.29
N SER A 255 30.97 -2.02 -16.47
CA SER A 255 31.98 -1.97 -15.39
C SER A 255 31.98 -0.68 -14.57
N SER A 256 31.25 0.37 -15.00
CA SER A 256 31.39 1.72 -14.46
C SER A 256 30.26 2.20 -13.55
N VAL A 257 29.09 1.56 -13.54
CA VAL A 257 27.92 2.02 -12.77
C VAL A 257 27.50 0.97 -11.74
N HIS A 258 27.95 1.13 -10.49
CA HIS A 258 27.47 0.38 -9.34
C HIS A 258 26.74 1.31 -8.38
N SER A 259 25.44 1.54 -8.60
CA SER A 259 24.64 2.32 -7.68
C SER A 259 23.50 1.50 -7.07
N SER A 260 23.30 1.62 -5.77
CA SER A 260 22.14 1.09 -5.09
C SER A 260 21.30 2.25 -4.54
N PHE A 261 20.01 2.22 -4.78
CA PHE A 261 19.09 3.24 -4.29
C PHE A 261 17.81 2.63 -3.74
N MET A 262 17.16 3.36 -2.85
CA MET A 262 15.89 2.95 -2.25
C MET A 262 14.75 3.11 -3.25
N SER A 263 13.87 2.12 -3.32
CA SER A 263 12.66 2.21 -4.13
C SER A 263 11.72 3.28 -3.54
N ARG A 264 11.35 4.29 -4.34
CA ARG A 264 10.31 5.27 -3.97
C ARG A 264 8.87 4.75 -4.25
N ARG A 265 8.72 3.48 -4.59
CA ARG A 265 7.43 2.87 -5.01
C ARG A 265 6.53 2.47 -3.84
N SER A 266 6.89 2.78 -2.61
CA SER A 266 6.12 2.44 -1.41
C SER A 266 5.46 3.65 -0.78
N SER A 267 4.49 3.39 0.11
CA SER A 267 3.89 4.43 0.96
C SER A 267 4.94 5.23 1.71
N GLY A 268 4.95 6.55 1.51
CA GLY A 268 5.80 7.46 2.28
C GLY A 268 5.47 7.42 3.77
N ARG A 269 4.20 7.18 4.12
CA ARG A 269 3.71 7.06 5.50
C ARG A 269 4.29 5.84 6.20
N LEU A 270 4.26 4.67 5.55
CA LEU A 270 4.85 3.46 6.12
C LEU A 270 6.34 3.65 6.42
N ARG A 271 7.09 4.27 5.49
CA ARG A 271 8.51 4.56 5.74
C ARG A 271 8.72 5.53 6.89
N GLN A 272 7.88 6.55 7.04
CA GLN A 272 7.95 7.50 8.15
C GLN A 272 7.71 6.80 9.49
N ILE A 273 6.71 5.92 9.58
CA ILE A 273 6.42 5.15 10.78
C ILE A 273 7.63 4.28 11.14
N LEU A 274 8.09 3.47 10.21
CA LEU A 274 9.24 2.57 10.41
C LEU A 274 10.53 3.33 10.74
N TYR A 275 10.70 4.55 10.19
CA TYR A 275 11.82 5.41 10.55
C TYR A 275 11.77 5.80 12.02
N LEU A 276 10.63 6.30 12.50
CA LEU A 276 10.45 6.70 13.90
C LEU A 276 10.61 5.49 14.84
N ASP A 277 10.01 4.36 14.51
CA ASP A 277 10.15 3.12 15.26
C ASP A 277 11.62 2.67 15.32
N SER A 278 12.36 2.79 14.21
CA SER A 278 13.79 2.44 14.20
C SER A 278 14.67 3.42 14.99
N VAL A 279 14.30 4.69 15.05
CA VAL A 279 15.00 5.67 15.91
C VAL A 279 14.82 5.30 17.38
N ALA A 280 13.62 4.94 17.78
CA ALA A 280 13.30 4.60 19.16
C ALA A 280 13.71 3.17 19.57
N GLY A 281 13.65 2.21 18.64
CA GLY A 281 13.84 0.78 18.91
C GLY A 281 15.26 0.28 18.76
N VAL A 282 15.99 0.72 17.71
CA VAL A 282 17.36 0.23 17.46
C VAL A 282 18.28 0.39 18.68
N PRO A 283 18.27 1.50 19.43
CA PRO A 283 19.08 1.64 20.64
C PRO A 283 18.70 0.69 21.78
N LYS A 284 17.54 0.04 21.73
CA LYS A 284 17.02 -0.82 22.78
C LYS A 284 17.07 -2.32 22.43
N ILE A 285 17.44 -2.65 21.20
CA ILE A 285 17.47 -4.02 20.69
C ILE A 285 18.92 -4.39 20.34
N PRO A 286 19.63 -5.19 21.16
CA PRO A 286 21.06 -5.47 20.99
C PRO A 286 21.42 -5.99 19.59
N VAL A 287 20.65 -6.93 19.04
CA VAL A 287 20.84 -7.48 17.69
C VAL A 287 20.77 -6.41 16.58
N LEU A 288 19.96 -5.36 16.78
CA LEU A 288 19.86 -4.25 15.83
C LEU A 288 21.00 -3.24 16.02
N GLN A 289 21.46 -3.03 17.26
CA GLN A 289 22.65 -2.22 17.54
C GLN A 289 23.88 -2.81 16.87
N ASP A 290 24.14 -4.11 17.09
CA ASP A 290 25.26 -4.82 16.49
C ASP A 290 25.20 -4.78 14.95
N PHE A 291 24.01 -5.00 14.41
CA PHE A 291 23.77 -4.89 12.96
C PHE A 291 24.06 -3.49 12.44
N GLN A 292 23.61 -2.45 13.14
CA GLN A 292 23.87 -1.05 12.80
C GLN A 292 25.38 -0.75 12.84
N GLN A 293 26.07 -1.12 13.91
CA GLN A 293 27.51 -0.88 14.10
C GLN A 293 28.34 -1.59 13.02
N ARG A 294 28.02 -2.87 12.73
CA ARG A 294 28.66 -3.64 11.67
C ARG A 294 28.55 -2.98 10.29
N LEU A 295 27.40 -2.42 9.96
CA LEU A 295 27.21 -1.72 8.69
C LEU A 295 27.92 -0.36 8.63
N LEU A 296 27.98 0.36 9.75
CA LEU A 296 28.72 1.61 9.86
C LEU A 296 30.23 1.37 9.75
N ALA A 297 30.76 0.31 10.40
CA ALA A 297 32.16 -0.09 10.32
C ALA A 297 32.56 -0.48 8.87
N LYS A 298 31.62 -1.02 8.07
CA LYS A 298 31.80 -1.25 6.62
C LYS A 298 31.69 0.02 5.77
N GLY A 299 31.70 1.21 6.35
CA GLY A 299 31.64 2.49 5.63
C GLY A 299 30.30 2.83 4.98
N LYS A 300 29.20 2.17 5.34
CA LYS A 300 27.87 2.47 4.76
C LYS A 300 27.33 3.79 5.30
N LYS A 301 26.70 4.59 4.42
CA LYS A 301 26.09 5.89 4.78
C LYS A 301 25.02 5.72 5.85
N LYS A 302 24.96 6.62 6.85
CA LYS A 302 24.02 6.57 8.00
C LYS A 302 22.56 6.30 7.59
N MET A 303 22.04 6.99 6.55
CA MET A 303 20.67 6.79 6.09
C MET A 303 20.43 5.40 5.47
N MET A 304 21.44 4.86 4.75
CA MET A 304 21.36 3.50 4.20
C MET A 304 21.31 2.46 5.33
N VAL A 305 22.15 2.65 6.36
CA VAL A 305 22.14 1.80 7.56
C VAL A 305 20.80 1.87 8.28
N ARG A 306 20.23 3.07 8.42
CA ARG A 306 18.88 3.26 9.01
C ARG A 306 17.83 2.49 8.24
N CYS A 307 17.82 2.56 6.92
CA CYS A 307 16.87 1.83 6.07
C CYS A 307 17.04 0.30 6.21
N ALA A 308 18.27 -0.19 6.36
CA ALA A 308 18.52 -1.60 6.62
C ALA A 308 17.96 -2.04 7.99
N CYS A 309 18.11 -1.21 9.04
CA CYS A 309 17.51 -1.45 10.35
C CYS A 309 15.96 -1.44 10.29
N MET A 310 15.36 -0.47 9.59
CA MET A 310 13.91 -0.42 9.37
C MET A 310 13.40 -1.70 8.73
N ARG A 311 14.09 -2.18 7.68
CA ARG A 311 13.75 -3.45 7.02
C ARG A 311 13.84 -4.62 7.98
N LYS A 312 14.92 -4.73 8.74
CA LYS A 312 15.12 -5.81 9.71
C LYS A 312 14.03 -5.79 10.79
N MET A 313 13.69 -4.62 11.34
CA MET A 313 12.58 -4.46 12.30
C MET A 313 11.24 -4.92 11.71
N LEU A 314 10.93 -4.51 10.49
CA LEU A 314 9.67 -4.92 9.84
C LEU A 314 9.59 -6.43 9.62
N LEU A 315 10.70 -7.08 9.26
CA LEU A 315 10.76 -8.54 9.13
C LEU A 315 10.66 -9.26 10.48
N MET A 316 11.23 -8.68 11.54
CA MET A 316 11.07 -9.18 12.90
C MET A 316 9.61 -9.10 13.34
N LEU A 317 8.94 -7.94 13.14
CA LEU A 317 7.51 -7.77 13.42
C LEU A 317 6.67 -8.83 12.68
N ARG A 318 6.97 -9.05 11.40
CA ARG A 318 6.31 -10.13 10.63
C ARG A 318 6.51 -11.50 11.27
N SER A 319 7.73 -11.84 11.65
CA SER A 319 8.03 -13.13 12.27
C SER A 319 7.27 -13.30 13.59
N MET A 320 7.23 -12.27 14.44
CA MET A 320 6.48 -12.27 15.69
C MET A 320 4.98 -12.53 15.45
N VAL A 321 4.39 -11.83 14.49
CA VAL A 321 2.96 -11.95 14.14
C VAL A 321 2.64 -13.33 13.56
N ILE A 322 3.47 -13.89 12.68
CA ILE A 322 3.27 -15.23 12.11
C ILE A 322 3.31 -16.32 13.18
N HIS A 323 4.30 -16.25 14.07
CA HIS A 323 4.50 -17.26 15.10
C HIS A 323 3.68 -16.99 16.39
N ASN A 324 2.86 -15.93 16.37
CA ASN A 324 2.05 -15.48 17.51
C ASN A 324 2.88 -15.35 18.80
N ARG A 325 4.06 -14.71 18.73
CA ARG A 325 5.02 -14.58 19.83
C ARG A 325 5.32 -13.12 20.13
N ALA A 326 5.32 -12.76 21.40
CA ALA A 326 5.82 -11.49 21.90
C ALA A 326 7.32 -11.33 21.56
N PHE A 327 7.81 -10.09 21.59
CA PHE A 327 9.22 -9.81 21.41
C PHE A 327 10.07 -10.50 22.49
N ASP A 328 11.08 -11.24 22.07
CA ASP A 328 12.07 -11.90 22.93
C ASP A 328 13.46 -11.67 22.34
N GLU A 329 14.33 -11.06 23.13
CA GLU A 329 15.71 -10.78 22.73
C GLU A 329 16.52 -12.06 22.48
N ASN A 330 16.22 -13.15 23.21
CA ASN A 330 16.94 -14.42 23.08
C ASN A 330 16.54 -15.19 21.82
N PHE A 331 15.27 -15.11 21.40
CA PHE A 331 14.77 -15.77 20.19
C PHE A 331 15.52 -15.28 18.92
N LEU A 332 15.94 -14.02 18.91
CA LEU A 332 16.63 -13.41 17.77
C LEU A 332 18.08 -13.88 17.62
N LYS A 333 18.70 -14.41 18.68
CA LYS A 333 20.05 -14.99 18.61
C LYS A 333 20.04 -16.32 17.83
N PHE A 334 18.95 -17.10 17.92
CA PHE A 334 18.82 -18.38 17.23
C PHE A 334 18.47 -18.26 15.74
N SER A 335 17.86 -17.14 15.32
CA SER A 335 17.46 -16.94 13.92
C SER A 335 18.58 -16.36 13.04
N GLN A 336 19.75 -16.05 13.57
CA GLN A 336 20.88 -15.50 12.79
C GLN A 336 21.43 -16.46 11.75
N THR A 337 21.27 -17.76 11.94
CA THR A 337 21.68 -18.79 10.97
C THR A 337 20.80 -18.91 9.73
N SER A 338 19.58 -18.32 9.73
CA SER A 338 18.60 -18.43 8.64
C SER A 338 18.44 -17.16 7.81
N PHE A 339 19.11 -16.06 8.14
CA PHE A 339 18.90 -14.75 7.50
C PHE A 339 20.10 -14.24 6.69
N ASP A 340 21.13 -15.05 6.51
CA ASP A 340 22.33 -14.71 5.70
C ASP A 340 22.21 -15.15 4.22
N LEU A 341 20.97 -15.31 3.70
CA LEU A 341 20.69 -15.56 2.28
C LEU A 341 19.95 -14.39 1.63
#